data_bc2ab9d738460451b0bae011d5e7cfc8
#
_entry.id   bc2ab9d738460451b0bae011d5e7cfc8
#
_cell.length_a   1.000
_cell.length_b   1.000
_cell.length_c   1.000
_cell.angle_alpha   90.00
_cell.angle_beta   90.00
_cell.angle_gamma   90.00
#
_symmetry.space_group_name_H-M   'P 1'
#
loop_
_entity.id
_entity.type
_entity.pdbx_description
1 polymer ?
#
loop_
_entity_poly.entity_id
_entity_poly.type
_entity_poly.pdbx_seq_one_letter_code
_entity_poly.pdbx_strand_id
1 'polypeptide(L)'
;MTSQPIGTISQPVGTSGAASTRIDQRALRVVHESATAIDLAAAERAAAELLSALGIDCDTPSTRDTPARMARAYAELVTPRAFDATTFPNDEGYDELVLARAIPVRSLCEHHMLPFTGVAHVGYLPSRHAILGLSKLARIVEHFACRPQVQERLTTQIADWLNTHLDPRGVGVVIEAEHTCMTLRGVQAVGSTTVTSTMLGTLRDDPRSRAEFIALTGIQR
;
A
#
# COMPACT_ATOMS: atom_id res chain seq x y z
N MET A 1 -40.39 -48.13 60.97
CA MET A 1 -39.69 -46.89 61.34
C MET A 1 -38.33 -47.03 60.64
N THR A 2 -38.23 -46.72 59.43
CA THR A 2 -37.07 -46.95 58.61
C THR A 2 -36.62 -45.65 57.86
N SER A 3 -35.54 -45.11 58.36
CA SER A 3 -34.87 -43.97 57.73
C SER A 3 -34.12 -44.42 56.56
N GLN A 4 -34.34 -43.79 55.40
CA GLN A 4 -33.51 -43.95 54.21
C GLN A 4 -32.44 -42.86 54.14
N PRO A 5 -31.24 -43.14 53.63
CA PRO A 5 -30.19 -42.14 53.47
C PRO A 5 -30.29 -41.40 52.11
N ILE A 6 -29.97 -40.11 52.19
CA ILE A 6 -29.94 -39.16 51.08
C ILE A 6 -28.73 -39.45 50.20
N GLY A 7 -28.94 -39.74 48.88
CA GLY A 7 -27.90 -39.91 47.91
C GLY A 7 -27.27 -38.55 47.47
N THR A 8 -25.96 -38.46 47.58
CA THR A 8 -25.15 -37.33 47.09
C THR A 8 -24.94 -37.44 45.58
N ILE A 9 -25.50 -36.50 44.82
CA ILE A 9 -25.25 -36.43 43.36
C ILE A 9 -24.02 -35.50 43.15
N SER A 10 -22.92 -36.11 42.77
CA SER A 10 -21.74 -35.39 42.29
C SER A 10 -21.97 -34.95 40.84
N GLN A 11 -21.99 -33.66 40.59
CA GLN A 11 -21.96 -33.11 39.23
C GLN A 11 -20.50 -33.05 38.76
N PRO A 12 -20.20 -33.41 37.47
CA PRO A 12 -18.87 -33.22 36.92
C PRO A 12 -18.68 -31.74 36.57
N VAL A 13 -17.58 -31.16 37.03
CA VAL A 13 -17.09 -29.84 36.67
C VAL A 13 -16.68 -29.90 35.22
N GLY A 14 -17.44 -29.25 34.34
CA GLY A 14 -17.10 -29.05 32.94
C GLY A 14 -15.95 -28.07 32.83
N THR A 15 -14.79 -28.58 32.44
CA THR A 15 -13.67 -27.74 32.00
C THR A 15 -14.06 -27.06 30.68
N SER A 16 -14.37 -25.77 30.78
CA SER A 16 -14.50 -24.87 29.62
C SER A 16 -13.13 -24.79 28.93
N GLY A 17 -12.96 -25.59 27.88
CA GLY A 17 -11.85 -25.46 26.95
C GLY A 17 -11.99 -24.16 26.19
N ALA A 18 -11.15 -23.18 26.51
CA ALA A 18 -10.97 -22.02 25.68
C ALA A 18 -10.52 -22.50 24.29
N ALA A 19 -11.39 -22.34 23.30
CA ALA A 19 -11.04 -22.55 21.89
C ALA A 19 -10.00 -21.49 21.54
N SER A 20 -8.72 -21.88 21.56
CA SER A 20 -7.64 -21.12 20.95
C SER A 20 -7.94 -21.02 19.46
N THR A 21 -8.44 -19.87 19.03
CA THR A 21 -8.58 -19.55 17.61
C THR A 21 -7.15 -19.45 17.04
N ARG A 22 -6.67 -20.56 16.49
CA ARG A 22 -5.44 -20.54 15.69
C ARG A 22 -5.71 -19.62 14.52
N ILE A 23 -5.10 -18.44 14.53
CA ILE A 23 -5.02 -17.60 13.33
C ILE A 23 -4.26 -18.42 12.31
N ASP A 24 -4.97 -18.85 11.26
CA ASP A 24 -4.41 -19.60 10.15
C ASP A 24 -3.30 -18.74 9.52
N GLN A 25 -2.06 -19.24 9.52
CA GLN A 25 -0.87 -18.58 8.95
C GLN A 25 -0.95 -18.52 7.41
N ARG A 26 -2.11 -18.18 6.86
CA ARG A 26 -2.27 -17.93 5.45
C ARG A 26 -1.62 -16.60 5.09
N ALA A 27 -0.57 -16.69 4.26
CA ALA A 27 -0.08 -15.52 3.55
C ALA A 27 -1.29 -14.77 2.96
N LEU A 28 -1.51 -13.52 3.40
CA LEU A 28 -2.57 -12.69 2.86
C LEU A 28 -2.24 -12.45 1.37
N ARG A 29 -3.00 -13.08 0.48
CA ARG A 29 -2.85 -12.82 -0.95
C ARG A 29 -3.49 -11.50 -1.28
N VAL A 30 -2.74 -10.61 -1.90
CA VAL A 30 -3.34 -9.45 -2.56
C VAL A 30 -4.10 -9.99 -3.75
N VAL A 31 -5.43 -9.99 -3.65
CA VAL A 31 -6.29 -10.38 -4.76
C VAL A 31 -6.08 -9.36 -5.87
N HIS A 32 -5.54 -9.80 -7.00
CA HIS A 32 -5.59 -9.00 -8.22
C HIS A 32 -7.06 -8.77 -8.55
N GLU A 33 -7.54 -7.54 -8.47
CA GLU A 33 -8.63 -7.13 -9.36
C GLU A 33 -8.14 -7.50 -10.76
N SER A 34 -8.94 -8.27 -11.51
CA SER A 34 -8.56 -8.79 -12.81
C SER A 34 -8.10 -7.62 -13.70
N ALA A 35 -6.79 -7.42 -13.76
CA ALA A 35 -6.21 -6.43 -14.65
C ALA A 35 -6.61 -6.84 -16.07
N THR A 36 -7.30 -5.96 -16.79
CA THR A 36 -7.55 -6.14 -18.22
C THR A 36 -6.22 -6.44 -18.88
N ALA A 37 -6.14 -7.55 -19.64
CA ALA A 37 -4.90 -7.93 -20.31
C ALA A 37 -4.43 -6.78 -21.20
N ILE A 38 -3.17 -6.37 -21.05
CA ILE A 38 -2.60 -5.29 -21.84
C ILE A 38 -2.35 -5.79 -23.25
N ASP A 39 -2.97 -5.15 -24.25
CA ASP A 39 -2.64 -5.33 -25.68
C ASP A 39 -1.52 -4.38 -26.07
N LEU A 40 -0.26 -4.88 -25.95
CA LEU A 40 0.92 -4.10 -26.31
C LEU A 40 0.93 -3.69 -27.78
N ALA A 41 0.39 -4.52 -28.68
CA ALA A 41 0.38 -4.19 -30.12
C ALA A 41 -0.62 -3.05 -30.41
N ALA A 42 -1.78 -3.05 -29.76
CA ALA A 42 -2.72 -1.93 -29.86
C ALA A 42 -2.15 -0.66 -29.22
N ALA A 43 -1.48 -0.77 -28.07
CA ALA A 43 -0.83 0.36 -27.40
C ALA A 43 0.30 0.97 -28.25
N GLU A 44 1.09 0.15 -28.94
CA GLU A 44 2.13 0.60 -29.85
C GLU A 44 1.57 1.37 -31.06
N ARG A 45 0.50 0.85 -31.68
CA ARG A 45 -0.20 1.57 -32.78
C ARG A 45 -0.74 2.92 -32.31
N ALA A 46 -1.41 2.96 -31.16
CA ALA A 46 -1.95 4.20 -30.58
C ALA A 46 -0.84 5.20 -30.23
N ALA A 47 0.32 4.72 -29.75
CA ALA A 47 1.50 5.56 -29.51
C ALA A 47 2.05 6.16 -30.79
N ALA A 48 2.12 5.37 -31.89
CA ALA A 48 2.57 5.87 -33.18
C ALA A 48 1.64 6.95 -33.73
N GLU A 49 0.31 6.74 -33.62
CA GLU A 49 -0.70 7.73 -34.01
C GLU A 49 -0.59 9.03 -33.21
N LEU A 50 -0.39 8.92 -31.88
CA LEU A 50 -0.20 10.08 -31.00
C LEU A 50 1.05 10.88 -31.41
N LEU A 51 2.19 10.21 -31.60
CA LEU A 51 3.46 10.84 -31.97
C LEU A 51 3.33 11.54 -33.32
N SER A 52 2.72 10.89 -34.30
CA SER A 52 2.45 11.47 -35.62
C SER A 52 1.55 12.72 -35.52
N ALA A 53 0.47 12.66 -34.73
CA ALA A 53 -0.42 13.78 -34.52
C ALA A 53 0.26 14.98 -33.83
N LEU A 54 1.32 14.72 -33.05
CA LEU A 54 2.17 15.73 -32.40
C LEU A 54 3.28 16.25 -33.35
N GLY A 55 3.38 15.76 -34.59
CA GLY A 55 4.41 16.13 -35.55
C GLY A 55 5.78 15.54 -35.26
N ILE A 56 5.84 14.46 -34.45
CA ILE A 56 7.09 13.77 -34.12
C ILE A 56 7.37 12.70 -35.17
N ASP A 57 8.49 12.84 -35.90
CA ASP A 57 8.92 11.87 -36.88
C ASP A 57 9.48 10.60 -36.21
N CYS A 58 8.87 9.46 -36.53
CA CYS A 58 9.30 8.15 -36.07
C CYS A 58 10.02 7.31 -37.15
N ASP A 59 10.35 7.86 -38.31
CA ASP A 59 10.98 7.13 -39.40
C ASP A 59 12.51 7.13 -39.34
N THR A 60 13.10 7.85 -38.40
CA THR A 60 14.56 7.88 -38.25
C THR A 60 15.09 6.64 -37.52
N PRO A 61 16.38 6.27 -37.71
CA PRO A 61 16.97 5.13 -36.99
C PRO A 61 16.87 5.22 -35.45
N SER A 62 16.82 6.43 -34.87
CA SER A 62 16.74 6.66 -33.44
C SER A 62 15.31 6.58 -32.91
N THR A 63 14.30 6.91 -33.72
CA THR A 63 12.91 7.07 -33.31
C THR A 63 11.98 5.95 -33.75
N ARG A 64 12.38 5.10 -34.71
CA ARG A 64 11.52 4.04 -35.27
C ARG A 64 10.90 3.11 -34.22
N ASP A 65 11.64 2.84 -33.13
CA ASP A 65 11.16 1.97 -32.05
C ASP A 65 10.50 2.75 -30.90
N THR A 66 10.34 4.07 -31.02
CA THR A 66 9.77 4.92 -29.94
C THR A 66 8.34 4.52 -29.59
N PRO A 67 7.44 4.23 -30.55
CA PRO A 67 6.09 3.76 -30.20
C PRO A 67 6.09 2.49 -29.35
N ALA A 68 6.89 1.49 -29.73
CA ALA A 68 7.01 0.23 -28.99
C ALA A 68 7.64 0.43 -27.60
N ARG A 69 8.65 1.30 -27.48
CA ARG A 69 9.26 1.63 -26.17
C ARG A 69 8.30 2.36 -25.28
N MET A 70 7.51 3.30 -25.82
CA MET A 70 6.47 4.04 -25.10
C MET A 70 5.40 3.08 -24.58
N ALA A 71 4.87 2.19 -25.42
CA ALA A 71 3.86 1.20 -25.02
C ALA A 71 4.36 0.31 -23.88
N ARG A 72 5.59 -0.21 -23.97
CA ARG A 72 6.18 -1.02 -22.89
C ARG A 72 6.40 -0.22 -21.60
N ALA A 73 6.90 1.02 -21.69
CA ALA A 73 7.11 1.86 -20.50
C ALA A 73 5.81 2.11 -19.75
N TYR A 74 4.71 2.45 -20.45
CA TYR A 74 3.42 2.61 -19.82
C TYR A 74 2.89 1.30 -19.25
N ALA A 75 3.04 0.18 -19.95
CA ALA A 75 2.64 -1.13 -19.45
C ALA A 75 3.35 -1.49 -18.13
N GLU A 76 4.65 -1.22 -18.02
CA GLU A 76 5.41 -1.43 -16.78
C GLU A 76 4.90 -0.55 -15.62
N LEU A 77 4.54 0.71 -15.91
CA LEU A 77 4.04 1.65 -14.90
C LEU A 77 2.62 1.32 -14.40
N VAL A 78 1.84 0.54 -15.16
CA VAL A 78 0.46 0.19 -14.79
C VAL A 78 0.27 -1.29 -14.47
N THR A 79 1.34 -2.08 -14.40
CA THR A 79 1.28 -3.50 -14.07
C THR A 79 1.90 -3.75 -12.70
N PRO A 80 1.10 -3.84 -11.63
CA PRO A 80 1.61 -4.13 -10.30
C PRO A 80 2.15 -5.56 -10.22
N ARG A 81 3.26 -5.74 -9.50
CA ARG A 81 3.79 -7.07 -9.22
C ARG A 81 2.93 -7.77 -8.18
N ALA A 82 2.62 -9.03 -8.43
CA ALA A 82 1.98 -9.87 -7.43
C ALA A 82 2.89 -10.05 -6.21
N PHE A 83 2.32 -10.02 -5.01
CA PHE A 83 3.05 -10.34 -3.79
C PHE A 83 2.14 -11.00 -2.76
N ASP A 84 2.74 -11.78 -1.87
CA ASP A 84 2.06 -12.31 -0.70
C ASP A 84 2.40 -11.44 0.51
N ALA A 85 1.40 -11.01 1.26
CA ALA A 85 1.60 -10.29 2.51
C ALA A 85 1.92 -11.30 3.62
N THR A 86 3.21 -11.53 3.86
CA THR A 86 3.66 -12.44 4.92
C THR A 86 3.55 -11.74 6.28
N THR A 87 2.85 -12.38 7.20
CA THR A 87 2.77 -11.97 8.60
C THR A 87 3.45 -13.01 9.48
N PHE A 88 3.88 -12.58 10.67
CA PHE A 88 4.45 -13.44 11.71
C PHE A 88 3.66 -13.26 12.99
N PRO A 89 3.52 -14.29 13.85
CA PRO A 89 2.97 -14.12 15.18
C PRO A 89 3.75 -13.07 15.96
N ASN A 90 3.04 -12.28 16.76
CA ASN A 90 3.66 -11.30 17.67
C ASN A 90 3.89 -11.91 19.07
N ASP A 91 4.61 -13.03 19.11
CA ASP A 91 4.84 -13.81 20.34
C ASP A 91 5.72 -13.05 21.36
N GLU A 92 6.58 -12.16 20.86
CA GLU A 92 7.44 -11.29 21.67
C GLU A 92 6.67 -10.11 22.30
N GLY A 93 5.41 -9.91 21.91
CA GLY A 93 4.55 -8.84 22.43
C GLY A 93 5.01 -7.44 22.02
N TYR A 94 5.64 -7.30 20.84
CA TYR A 94 6.09 -6.00 20.34
C TYR A 94 4.89 -5.09 20.10
N ASP A 95 4.90 -3.90 20.70
CA ASP A 95 3.77 -2.97 20.66
C ASP A 95 4.13 -1.52 20.30
N GLU A 96 5.40 -1.28 19.99
CA GLU A 96 5.91 0.00 19.54
C GLU A 96 5.69 0.23 18.04
N LEU A 97 5.93 1.46 17.59
CA LEU A 97 5.78 1.85 16.18
C LEU A 97 6.79 1.14 15.28
N VAL A 98 6.29 0.44 14.28
CA VAL A 98 7.09 -0.07 13.15
C VAL A 98 6.95 0.91 11.99
N LEU A 99 8.05 1.48 11.52
CA LEU A 99 8.07 2.48 10.45
C LEU A 99 9.09 2.12 9.36
N ALA A 100 8.63 1.97 8.12
CA ALA A 100 9.48 1.95 6.93
C ALA A 100 9.51 3.36 6.30
N ARG A 101 10.71 3.89 6.14
CA ARG A 101 10.94 5.27 5.66
C ARG A 101 11.46 5.29 4.23
N ALA A 102 11.16 6.39 3.53
CA ALA A 102 11.69 6.69 2.22
C ALA A 102 11.49 5.55 1.20
N ILE A 103 10.34 4.89 1.26
CA ILE A 103 9.95 3.89 0.26
C ILE A 103 9.74 4.61 -1.07
N PRO A 104 10.43 4.23 -2.17
CA PRO A 104 10.25 4.89 -3.46
C PRO A 104 8.81 4.78 -3.97
N VAL A 105 8.25 5.91 -4.40
CA VAL A 105 6.96 5.99 -5.08
C VAL A 105 7.19 6.37 -6.53
N ARG A 106 6.59 5.61 -7.44
CA ARG A 106 6.51 5.91 -8.87
C ARG A 106 5.11 5.59 -9.33
N SER A 107 4.41 6.58 -9.85
CA SER A 107 3.03 6.41 -10.29
C SER A 107 2.72 7.36 -11.46
N LEU A 108 1.54 7.19 -12.04
CA LEU A 108 1.03 8.07 -13.10
C LEU A 108 -0.10 8.94 -12.55
N CYS A 109 0.00 10.25 -12.76
CA CYS A 109 -1.11 11.15 -12.50
C CYS A 109 -2.27 10.81 -13.43
N GLU A 110 -3.42 10.41 -12.90
CA GLU A 110 -4.56 9.98 -13.73
C GLU A 110 -5.14 11.08 -14.64
N HIS A 111 -4.93 12.36 -14.27
CA HIS A 111 -5.44 13.48 -15.04
C HIS A 111 -4.64 13.77 -16.32
N HIS A 112 -3.35 13.46 -16.33
CA HIS A 112 -2.45 13.84 -17.43
C HIS A 112 -1.63 12.66 -17.98
N MET A 113 -1.71 11.49 -17.35
CA MET A 113 -0.87 10.33 -17.64
C MET A 113 0.64 10.63 -17.60
N LEU A 114 1.03 11.68 -16.87
CA LEU A 114 2.42 12.04 -16.60
C LEU A 114 2.86 11.45 -15.25
N PRO A 115 4.13 11.04 -15.11
CA PRO A 115 4.60 10.46 -13.88
C PRO A 115 4.64 11.44 -12.71
N PHE A 116 4.43 10.93 -11.51
CA PHE A 116 4.88 11.57 -10.29
C PHE A 116 5.76 10.62 -9.51
N THR A 117 6.78 11.15 -8.88
CA THR A 117 7.79 10.37 -8.18
C THR A 117 8.11 10.99 -6.83
N GLY A 118 8.43 10.16 -5.86
CA GLY A 118 8.73 10.63 -4.52
C GLY A 118 8.99 9.49 -3.55
N VAL A 119 8.64 9.72 -2.30
CA VAL A 119 8.82 8.76 -1.22
C VAL A 119 7.57 8.62 -0.37
N ALA A 120 7.33 7.41 0.12
CA ALA A 120 6.33 7.11 1.13
C ALA A 120 7.00 6.73 2.45
N HIS A 121 6.38 7.15 3.54
CA HIS A 121 6.69 6.74 4.90
C HIS A 121 5.46 6.00 5.42
N VAL A 122 5.61 4.71 5.71
CA VAL A 122 4.50 3.84 6.07
C VAL A 122 4.80 3.17 7.40
N GLY A 123 3.96 3.41 8.38
CA GLY A 123 4.12 2.83 9.71
C GLY A 123 2.82 2.31 10.30
N TYR A 124 2.95 1.43 11.27
CA TYR A 124 1.83 0.90 12.02
C TYR A 124 2.23 0.58 13.46
N LEU A 125 1.27 0.64 14.37
CA LEU A 125 1.38 0.14 15.73
C LEU A 125 0.84 -1.29 15.75
N PRO A 126 1.67 -2.31 16.01
CA PRO A 126 1.23 -3.71 15.97
C PRO A 126 0.07 -3.99 16.91
N SER A 127 -0.81 -4.92 16.53
CA SER A 127 -1.70 -5.59 17.45
C SER A 127 -0.94 -6.69 18.21
N ARG A 128 -1.63 -7.34 19.17
CA ARG A 128 -1.05 -8.48 19.90
C ARG A 128 -0.92 -9.75 19.08
N HIS A 129 -1.47 -9.78 17.86
CA HIS A 129 -1.63 -11.02 17.11
C HIS A 129 -0.55 -11.22 16.07
N ALA A 130 -0.20 -10.18 15.32
CA ALA A 130 0.70 -10.33 14.17
C ALA A 130 1.53 -9.08 13.90
N ILE A 131 2.70 -9.31 13.32
CA ILE A 131 3.57 -8.29 12.72
C ILE A 131 3.76 -8.59 11.24
N LEU A 132 3.90 -7.53 10.44
CA LEU A 132 4.09 -7.63 9.00
C LEU A 132 5.58 -7.74 8.65
N GLY A 133 5.94 -8.60 7.70
CA GLY A 133 7.29 -8.62 7.17
C GLY A 133 7.68 -7.26 6.57
N LEU A 134 8.82 -6.69 6.95
CA LEU A 134 9.22 -5.31 6.60
C LEU A 134 9.18 -5.01 5.09
N SER A 135 9.63 -5.96 4.25
CA SER A 135 9.59 -5.82 2.80
C SER A 135 8.18 -5.67 2.23
N LYS A 136 7.16 -6.07 2.99
CA LYS A 136 5.76 -6.02 2.54
C LYS A 136 5.21 -4.60 2.56
N LEU A 137 5.71 -3.72 3.45
CA LEU A 137 5.37 -2.30 3.43
C LEU A 137 5.74 -1.66 2.08
N ALA A 138 6.95 -1.95 1.57
CA ALA A 138 7.37 -1.47 0.26
C ALA A 138 6.54 -2.10 -0.89
N ARG A 139 6.17 -3.38 -0.79
CA ARG A 139 5.34 -4.06 -1.79
C ARG A 139 3.91 -3.51 -1.87
N ILE A 140 3.34 -3.14 -0.74
CA ILE A 140 2.00 -2.51 -0.69
C ILE A 140 2.04 -1.15 -1.40
N VAL A 141 3.06 -0.33 -1.12
CA VAL A 141 3.26 0.96 -1.79
C VAL A 141 3.38 0.76 -3.30
N GLU A 142 4.26 -0.14 -3.76
CA GLU A 142 4.44 -0.48 -5.17
C GLU A 142 3.12 -0.93 -5.82
N HIS A 143 2.38 -1.83 -5.16
CA HIS A 143 1.13 -2.38 -5.68
C HIS A 143 0.08 -1.30 -5.96
N PHE A 144 -0.13 -0.38 -5.02
CA PHE A 144 -1.11 0.69 -5.20
C PHE A 144 -0.60 1.82 -6.09
N ALA A 145 0.71 2.03 -6.19
CA ALA A 145 1.31 3.05 -7.05
C ALA A 145 1.33 2.67 -8.53
N CYS A 146 1.44 1.36 -8.88
CA CYS A 146 1.50 0.87 -10.26
C CYS A 146 0.15 0.93 -10.98
N ARG A 147 -0.44 2.12 -11.08
CA ARG A 147 -1.68 2.43 -11.82
C ARG A 147 -1.86 3.92 -11.95
N PRO A 148 -2.76 4.43 -12.82
CA PRO A 148 -3.16 5.83 -12.76
C PRO A 148 -3.74 6.17 -11.39
N GLN A 149 -3.22 7.25 -10.75
CA GLN A 149 -3.52 7.60 -9.37
C GLN A 149 -3.74 9.10 -9.17
N VAL A 150 -4.49 9.38 -8.12
CA VAL A 150 -4.44 10.64 -7.37
C VAL A 150 -3.68 10.37 -6.08
N GLN A 151 -2.74 11.23 -5.71
CA GLN A 151 -1.84 10.98 -4.57
C GLN A 151 -2.61 10.79 -3.25
N GLU A 152 -3.69 11.53 -3.04
CA GLU A 152 -4.56 11.44 -1.88
C GLU A 152 -5.22 10.06 -1.77
N ARG A 153 -5.71 9.54 -2.91
CA ARG A 153 -6.29 8.19 -2.98
C ARG A 153 -5.23 7.13 -2.73
N LEU A 154 -4.04 7.24 -3.33
CA LEU A 154 -2.92 6.33 -3.11
C LEU A 154 -2.57 6.23 -1.62
N THR A 155 -2.45 7.38 -0.95
CA THR A 155 -2.15 7.46 0.48
C THR A 155 -3.20 6.74 1.33
N THR A 156 -4.48 6.97 1.02
CA THR A 156 -5.60 6.35 1.72
C THR A 156 -5.67 4.84 1.47
N GLN A 157 -5.52 4.39 0.22
CA GLN A 157 -5.56 2.97 -0.12
C GLN A 157 -4.49 2.15 0.59
N ILE A 158 -3.26 2.68 0.73
CA ILE A 158 -2.18 2.02 1.48
C ILE A 158 -2.57 1.89 2.96
N ALA A 159 -3.10 2.96 3.57
CA ALA A 159 -3.49 2.95 4.97
C ALA A 159 -4.65 1.99 5.24
N ASP A 160 -5.69 2.03 4.42
CA ASP A 160 -6.88 1.18 4.55
C ASP A 160 -6.55 -0.29 4.35
N TRP A 161 -5.65 -0.60 3.40
CA TRP A 161 -5.20 -1.97 3.18
C TRP A 161 -4.52 -2.54 4.43
N LEU A 162 -3.58 -1.78 5.02
CA LEU A 162 -2.90 -2.18 6.25
C LEU A 162 -3.88 -2.34 7.40
N ASN A 163 -4.80 -1.39 7.57
CA ASN A 163 -5.81 -1.43 8.62
C ASN A 163 -6.72 -2.66 8.52
N THR A 164 -7.14 -3.00 7.30
CA THR A 164 -8.07 -4.11 7.05
C THR A 164 -7.40 -5.48 7.18
N HIS A 165 -6.15 -5.62 6.74
CA HIS A 165 -5.51 -6.93 6.62
C HIS A 165 -4.58 -7.28 7.79
N LEU A 166 -4.09 -6.28 8.53
CA LEU A 166 -3.21 -6.50 9.66
C LEU A 166 -3.90 -6.27 11.02
N ASP A 167 -5.04 -5.59 11.02
CA ASP A 167 -5.77 -5.18 12.23
C ASP A 167 -4.85 -4.56 13.30
N PRO A 168 -4.09 -3.52 12.95
CA PRO A 168 -3.15 -2.89 13.85
C PRO A 168 -3.88 -1.92 14.79
N ARG A 169 -3.24 -1.48 15.90
CA ARG A 169 -3.77 -0.43 16.76
C ARG A 169 -3.83 0.95 16.09
N GLY A 170 -3.02 1.16 15.07
CA GLY A 170 -2.99 2.40 14.28
C GLY A 170 -2.11 2.27 13.06
N VAL A 171 -2.42 3.06 12.04
CA VAL A 171 -1.67 3.15 10.78
C VAL A 171 -1.35 4.61 10.48
N GLY A 172 -0.15 4.86 9.97
CA GLY A 172 0.26 6.16 9.44
C GLY A 172 0.91 6.01 8.08
N VAL A 173 0.46 6.80 7.12
CA VAL A 173 1.05 6.90 5.78
C VAL A 173 1.25 8.36 5.45
N VAL A 174 2.46 8.72 5.01
CA VAL A 174 2.78 10.03 4.46
C VAL A 174 3.50 9.81 3.15
N ILE A 175 3.07 10.51 2.11
CA ILE A 175 3.71 10.50 0.78
C ILE A 175 4.11 11.94 0.44
N GLU A 176 5.35 12.12 0.05
CA GLU A 176 5.87 13.35 -0.54
C GLU A 176 6.33 13.05 -1.96
N ALA A 177 5.77 13.76 -2.95
CA ALA A 177 6.10 13.51 -4.35
C ALA A 177 6.09 14.79 -5.20
N GLU A 178 6.95 14.81 -6.22
CA GLU A 178 6.95 15.78 -7.30
C GLU A 178 6.06 15.28 -8.43
N HIS A 179 5.15 16.14 -8.89
CA HIS A 179 4.24 15.87 -10.00
C HIS A 179 4.75 16.55 -11.28
N THR A 180 5.20 15.76 -12.27
CA THR A 180 5.71 16.33 -13.53
C THR A 180 4.64 17.07 -14.33
N CYS A 181 3.36 16.79 -14.11
CA CYS A 181 2.27 17.57 -14.69
C CYS A 181 2.19 19.02 -14.16
N MET A 182 2.82 19.29 -13.00
CA MET A 182 2.94 20.62 -12.40
C MET A 182 4.30 21.28 -12.67
N THR A 183 5.37 20.49 -12.72
CA THR A 183 6.74 21.04 -12.79
C THR A 183 7.26 21.22 -14.20
N LEU A 184 6.90 20.31 -15.16
CA LEU A 184 7.39 20.35 -16.55
C LEU A 184 6.52 21.16 -17.51
N ARG A 185 5.28 21.41 -17.18
CA ARG A 185 4.29 22.09 -18.01
C ARG A 185 3.23 22.80 -17.15
N GLY A 186 2.27 23.47 -17.76
CA GLY A 186 1.18 24.16 -17.07
C GLY A 186 1.70 25.26 -16.16
N VAL A 187 1.53 25.12 -14.86
CA VAL A 187 1.93 26.11 -13.86
C VAL A 187 3.47 26.23 -13.70
N GLN A 188 4.22 25.24 -14.14
CA GLN A 188 5.70 25.19 -14.10
C GLN A 188 6.27 25.47 -12.69
N ALA A 189 5.65 24.92 -11.66
CA ALA A 189 6.07 25.07 -10.26
C ALA A 189 7.29 24.17 -9.95
N VAL A 190 8.43 24.49 -10.54
CA VAL A 190 9.69 23.74 -10.41
C VAL A 190 10.11 23.63 -8.94
N GLY A 191 10.44 22.42 -8.50
CA GLY A 191 10.85 22.14 -7.13
C GLY A 191 9.71 22.05 -6.12
N SER A 192 8.44 22.22 -6.55
CA SER A 192 7.30 21.99 -5.66
C SER A 192 7.08 20.51 -5.44
N THR A 193 6.79 20.13 -4.18
CA THR A 193 6.34 18.79 -3.81
C THR A 193 4.93 18.86 -3.22
N THR A 194 4.19 17.76 -3.36
CA THR A 194 2.89 17.58 -2.71
C THR A 194 3.06 16.59 -1.58
N VAL A 195 2.58 16.94 -0.38
CA VAL A 195 2.57 16.04 0.78
C VAL A 195 1.13 15.66 1.09
N THR A 196 0.87 14.36 1.14
CA THR A 196 -0.41 13.80 1.58
C THR A 196 -0.21 12.87 2.77
N SER A 197 -1.19 12.81 3.68
CA SER A 197 -1.12 11.94 4.86
C SER A 197 -2.46 11.30 5.19
N THR A 198 -2.42 10.05 5.65
CA THR A 198 -3.57 9.35 6.23
C THR A 198 -3.14 8.70 7.52
N MET A 199 -3.90 8.94 8.58
CA MET A 199 -3.70 8.38 9.92
C MET A 199 -4.97 7.67 10.36
N LEU A 200 -4.84 6.46 10.93
CA LEU A 200 -5.94 5.63 11.42
C LEU A 200 -5.65 5.15 12.85
N GLY A 201 -6.72 4.86 13.61
CA GLY A 201 -6.62 4.36 14.98
C GLY A 201 -5.78 5.26 15.88
N THR A 202 -4.95 4.69 16.74
CA THR A 202 -4.13 5.42 17.73
C THR A 202 -3.28 6.54 17.09
N LEU A 203 -2.75 6.34 15.88
CA LEU A 203 -1.96 7.39 15.20
C LEU A 203 -2.81 8.59 14.75
N ARG A 204 -4.14 8.43 14.65
CA ARG A 204 -5.08 9.54 14.43
C ARG A 204 -5.52 10.18 15.76
N ASP A 205 -5.87 9.33 16.73
CA ASP A 205 -6.64 9.73 17.90
C ASP A 205 -5.76 10.22 19.05
N ASP A 206 -4.50 9.76 19.16
CA ASP A 206 -3.53 10.21 20.15
C ASP A 206 -2.51 11.19 19.56
N PRO A 207 -2.50 12.47 19.99
CA PRO A 207 -1.59 13.49 19.50
C PRO A 207 -0.10 13.16 19.70
N ARG A 208 0.25 12.39 20.75
CA ARG A 208 1.65 12.04 21.05
C ARG A 208 2.15 11.00 20.06
N SER A 209 1.40 9.91 19.86
CA SER A 209 1.74 8.88 18.87
C SER A 209 1.79 9.46 17.46
N ARG A 210 0.89 10.38 17.12
CA ARG A 210 0.93 11.10 15.84
C ARG A 210 2.17 11.96 15.70
N ALA A 211 2.54 12.70 16.74
CA ALA A 211 3.73 13.56 16.72
C ALA A 211 5.01 12.73 16.58
N GLU A 212 5.10 11.61 17.29
CA GLU A 212 6.21 10.65 17.17
C GLU A 212 6.35 10.11 15.76
N PHE A 213 5.25 9.61 15.17
CA PHE A 213 5.25 9.12 13.80
C PHE A 213 5.76 10.19 12.83
N ILE A 214 5.21 11.41 12.88
CA ILE A 214 5.64 12.51 12.00
C ILE A 214 7.11 12.84 12.21
N ALA A 215 7.58 12.95 13.46
CA ALA A 215 8.98 13.24 13.76
C ALA A 215 9.93 12.18 13.17
N LEU A 216 9.55 10.90 13.29
CA LEU A 216 10.33 9.78 12.77
C LEU A 216 10.35 9.71 11.24
N THR A 217 9.37 10.27 10.51
CA THR A 217 9.44 10.36 9.04
C THR A 217 10.61 11.23 8.58
N GLY A 218 11.00 12.21 9.37
CA GLY A 218 12.04 13.19 9.01
C GLY A 218 11.54 14.26 8.04
N ILE A 219 10.25 14.31 7.75
CA ILE A 219 9.65 15.42 6.98
C ILE A 219 9.64 16.65 7.90
N GLN A 220 10.47 17.63 7.57
CA GLN A 220 10.51 18.90 8.31
C GLN A 220 9.26 19.72 7.99
N ARG A 221 8.70 20.34 9.04
CA ARG A 221 7.65 21.35 8.90
C ARG A 221 8.23 22.68 8.47
#